data_e7486147f38861ca02e4de59969a882a
#
_entry.id   e7486147f38861ca02e4de59969a882a
#
_cell.length_a   1.000
_cell.length_b   1.000
_cell.length_c   1.000
_cell.angle_alpha   90.00
_cell.angle_beta   90.00
_cell.angle_gamma   90.00
#
_symmetry.space_group_name_H-M   'P 1'
#
loop_
_entity.id
_entity.type
_entity.pdbx_description
1 polymer ?
#
loop_
_entity_poly.entity_id
_entity_poly.type
_entity_poly.pdbx_seq_one_letter_code
_entity_poly.pdbx_strand_id
1 'polypeptide(L)'
;MKFHEFGDKNLPPILLIHGGGSSWWNYLRQARILSVEYRVILPTLNGHGEEYQLDYVSTEDSALEILDYIKANCGGKVFAIGGVSLGGQIAMELLSLDS
;
A
#
# COMPACT_ATOMS: atom_id res chain seq x y z
N MET A 1 6.63 7.17 -4.84
CA MET A 1 5.85 5.91 -4.60
C MET A 1 4.74 5.81 -5.63
N LYS A 2 4.60 4.68 -6.26
CA LYS A 2 3.49 4.40 -7.18
C LYS A 2 2.46 3.52 -6.52
N PHE A 3 1.19 3.71 -6.91
CA PHE A 3 0.07 2.95 -6.37
C PHE A 3 -0.66 2.27 -7.53
N HIS A 4 -0.80 0.95 -7.44
CA HIS A 4 -1.54 0.15 -8.41
C HIS A 4 -2.87 -0.26 -7.78
N GLU A 5 -3.96 -0.13 -8.52
CA GLU A 5 -5.29 -0.45 -8.00
C GLU A 5 -5.98 -1.48 -8.86
N PHE A 6 -6.71 -2.38 -8.20
CA PHE A 6 -7.50 -3.43 -8.82
C PHE A 6 -8.88 -3.43 -8.18
N GLY A 7 -9.91 -3.64 -9.00
CA GLY A 7 -11.29 -3.63 -8.53
C GLY A 7 -11.96 -2.27 -8.68
N ASP A 8 -13.28 -2.26 -8.51
CA ASP A 8 -14.08 -1.05 -8.63
C ASP A 8 -13.77 -0.08 -7.49
N LYS A 9 -13.71 1.20 -7.81
CA LYS A 9 -13.43 2.25 -6.82
C LYS A 9 -14.50 2.39 -5.75
N ASN A 10 -15.69 1.86 -5.99
CA ASN A 10 -16.78 1.90 -5.02
C ASN A 10 -16.73 0.76 -4.01
N LEU A 11 -15.86 -0.22 -4.22
CA LEU A 11 -15.67 -1.33 -3.29
C LEU A 11 -14.82 -0.89 -2.10
N PRO A 12 -14.94 -1.59 -0.95
CA PRO A 12 -14.13 -1.26 0.21
C PRO A 12 -12.64 -1.35 -0.10
N PRO A 13 -11.85 -0.31 0.18
CA PRO A 13 -10.42 -0.32 -0.13
C PRO A 13 -9.62 -1.13 0.86
N ILE A 14 -8.72 -1.97 0.35
CA ILE A 14 -7.71 -2.67 1.15
C ILE A 14 -6.33 -2.35 0.62
N LEU A 15 -5.38 -2.25 1.54
CA LEU A 15 -4.01 -1.87 1.24
C LEU A 15 -3.08 -3.03 1.59
N LEU A 16 -2.27 -3.48 0.62
CA LEU A 16 -1.30 -4.55 0.83
C LEU A 16 0.09 -4.03 0.47
N ILE A 17 1.01 -4.04 1.44
CA ILE A 17 2.33 -3.44 1.31
C ILE A 17 3.39 -4.53 1.23
N HIS A 18 4.19 -4.52 0.15
CA HIS A 18 5.21 -5.54 -0.08
C HIS A 18 6.40 -5.39 0.89
N GLY A 19 7.21 -6.44 0.96
CA GLY A 19 8.41 -6.45 1.78
C GLY A 19 9.61 -5.80 1.10
N GLY A 20 10.68 -5.63 1.85
CA GLY A 20 11.94 -5.10 1.33
C GLY A 20 12.52 -6.00 0.24
N GLY A 21 13.08 -5.38 -0.79
CA GLY A 21 13.62 -6.10 -1.94
C GLY A 21 12.58 -6.63 -2.90
N SER A 22 11.32 -6.27 -2.72
CA SER A 22 10.20 -6.77 -3.47
C SER A 22 9.48 -5.62 -4.20
N SER A 23 8.27 -5.84 -4.68
CA SER A 23 7.47 -4.83 -5.37
C SER A 23 6.00 -5.20 -5.34
N TRP A 24 5.13 -4.32 -5.89
CA TRP A 24 3.70 -4.52 -5.90
C TRP A 24 3.26 -5.85 -6.51
N TRP A 25 3.97 -6.36 -7.51
CA TRP A 25 3.59 -7.59 -8.22
C TRP A 25 3.63 -8.85 -7.35
N ASN A 26 4.25 -8.79 -6.18
CA ASN A 26 4.21 -9.91 -5.24
C ASN A 26 2.79 -10.21 -4.78
N TYR A 27 1.90 -9.22 -4.83
CA TYR A 27 0.50 -9.39 -4.45
C TYR A 27 -0.44 -9.51 -5.65
N LEU A 28 0.08 -9.59 -6.87
CA LEU A 28 -0.76 -9.57 -8.06
C LEU A 28 -1.82 -10.68 -8.05
N ARG A 29 -1.44 -11.88 -7.65
CA ARG A 29 -2.35 -13.02 -7.58
C ARG A 29 -3.47 -12.75 -6.56
N GLN A 30 -3.11 -12.31 -5.39
CA GLN A 30 -4.05 -11.97 -4.33
C GLN A 30 -4.97 -10.82 -4.76
N ALA A 31 -4.39 -9.82 -5.42
CA ALA A 31 -5.17 -8.69 -5.90
C ALA A 31 -6.24 -9.12 -6.90
N ARG A 32 -5.91 -10.02 -7.82
CA ARG A 32 -6.88 -10.53 -8.80
C ARG A 32 -8.03 -11.27 -8.14
N ILE A 33 -7.75 -12.03 -7.09
CA ILE A 33 -8.78 -12.77 -6.36
C ILE A 33 -9.65 -11.80 -5.55
N LEU A 34 -9.01 -10.88 -4.83
CA LEU A 34 -9.70 -9.96 -3.92
C LEU A 34 -10.46 -8.85 -4.64
N SER A 35 -10.05 -8.50 -5.86
CA SER A 35 -10.64 -7.36 -6.58
C SER A 35 -12.10 -7.58 -7.00
N VAL A 36 -12.61 -8.79 -6.86
CA VAL A 36 -14.03 -9.08 -7.08
C VAL A 36 -14.90 -8.40 -6.02
N GLU A 37 -14.39 -8.31 -4.78
CA GLU A 37 -15.14 -7.78 -3.65
C GLU A 37 -14.51 -6.55 -3.00
N TYR A 38 -13.25 -6.23 -3.34
CA TYR A 38 -12.51 -5.14 -2.72
C TYR A 38 -11.79 -4.31 -3.76
N ARG A 39 -11.58 -3.03 -3.40
CA ARG A 39 -10.67 -2.17 -4.13
C ARG A 39 -9.28 -2.41 -3.55
N VAL A 40 -8.42 -3.11 -4.30
CA VAL A 40 -7.10 -3.51 -3.82
C VAL A 40 -6.08 -2.46 -4.24
N ILE A 41 -5.35 -1.91 -3.27
CA ILE A 41 -4.34 -0.88 -3.49
C ILE A 41 -2.98 -1.46 -3.13
N LEU A 42 -2.07 -1.48 -4.13
CA LEU A 42 -0.73 -2.05 -4.00
C LEU A 42 0.31 -0.95 -4.25
N PRO A 43 0.88 -0.35 -3.21
CA PRO A 43 1.96 0.62 -3.41
C PRO A 43 3.27 -0.09 -3.76
N THR A 44 4.11 0.60 -4.55
CA THR A 44 5.51 0.24 -4.70
C THR A 44 6.32 1.26 -3.91
N LEU A 45 7.03 0.76 -2.91
CA LEU A 45 7.84 1.61 -2.03
C LEU A 45 8.98 2.28 -2.80
N ASN A 46 9.37 3.47 -2.37
CA ASN A 46 10.51 4.17 -2.95
C ASN A 46 11.77 3.29 -2.83
N GLY A 47 12.61 3.30 -3.86
CA GLY A 47 13.80 2.46 -3.90
C GLY A 47 13.53 1.02 -4.32
N HIS A 48 12.29 0.66 -4.66
CA HIS A 48 11.88 -0.70 -5.01
C HIS A 48 11.22 -0.74 -6.38
N GLY A 49 11.31 -1.89 -7.06
CA GLY A 49 10.64 -2.13 -8.34
C GLY A 49 10.78 -0.98 -9.32
N GLU A 50 9.66 -0.49 -9.84
CA GLU A 50 9.60 0.62 -10.80
C GLU A 50 10.01 1.96 -10.19
N GLU A 51 10.09 2.05 -8.87
CA GLU A 51 10.51 3.25 -8.14
C GLU A 51 11.99 3.15 -7.69
N TYR A 52 12.78 2.32 -8.35
CA TYR A 52 14.16 2.03 -7.93
C TYR A 52 15.06 3.27 -7.93
N GLN A 53 14.71 4.31 -8.68
CA GLN A 53 15.49 5.55 -8.75
C GLN A 53 15.21 6.51 -7.59
N LEU A 54 14.17 6.27 -6.81
CA LEU A 54 13.84 7.08 -5.66
C LEU A 54 14.52 6.54 -4.41
N ASP A 55 14.89 7.43 -3.49
CA ASP A 55 15.50 7.01 -2.24
C ASP A 55 14.43 6.54 -1.26
N TYR A 56 14.67 5.40 -0.65
CA TYR A 56 13.90 4.96 0.51
C TYR A 56 14.44 5.68 1.74
N VAL A 57 13.61 6.50 2.37
CA VAL A 57 14.04 7.34 3.50
C VAL A 57 13.83 6.62 4.84
N SER A 58 12.58 6.24 5.14
CA SER A 58 12.26 5.61 6.42
C SER A 58 10.87 4.97 6.38
N THR A 59 10.60 4.16 7.38
CA THR A 59 9.27 3.57 7.59
C THR A 59 8.23 4.68 7.81
N GLU A 60 8.60 5.69 8.60
CA GLU A 60 7.72 6.82 8.91
C GLU A 60 7.40 7.64 7.67
N ASP A 61 8.40 7.91 6.84
CA ASP A 61 8.21 8.65 5.61
C ASP A 61 7.31 7.89 4.62
N SER A 62 7.53 6.59 4.50
CA SER A 62 6.69 5.74 3.65
C SER A 62 5.24 5.72 4.13
N ALA A 63 5.03 5.63 5.44
CA ALA A 63 3.69 5.66 6.02
C ALA A 63 3.00 6.99 5.74
N LEU A 64 3.71 8.11 5.83
CA LEU A 64 3.14 9.43 5.54
C LEU A 64 2.73 9.55 4.07
N GLU A 65 3.54 9.06 3.13
CA GLU A 65 3.17 9.07 1.71
C GLU A 65 1.92 8.24 1.45
N ILE A 66 1.81 7.07 2.07
CA ILE A 66 0.64 6.21 1.93
C ILE A 66 -0.58 6.87 2.55
N LEU A 67 -0.42 7.49 3.72
CA LEU A 67 -1.53 8.19 4.38
C LEU A 67 -2.05 9.32 3.51
N ASP A 68 -1.17 10.08 2.86
CA ASP A 68 -1.57 11.13 1.93
C ASP A 68 -2.40 10.57 0.77
N TYR A 69 -1.98 9.42 0.23
CA TYR A 69 -2.73 8.76 -0.83
C TYR A 69 -4.13 8.34 -0.35
N ILE A 70 -4.20 7.76 0.85
CA ILE A 70 -5.48 7.33 1.43
C ILE A 70 -6.42 8.53 1.62
N LYS A 71 -5.90 9.65 2.12
CA LYS A 71 -6.69 10.86 2.30
C LYS A 71 -7.18 11.42 0.97
N ALA A 72 -6.35 11.42 -0.04
CA ALA A 72 -6.68 11.99 -1.34
C ALA A 72 -7.62 11.09 -2.16
N ASN A 73 -7.54 9.78 -2.01
CA ASN A 73 -8.19 8.83 -2.94
C ASN A 73 -9.20 7.90 -2.28
N CYS A 74 -9.20 7.78 -0.95
CA CYS A 74 -10.04 6.83 -0.23
C CYS A 74 -10.91 7.50 0.84
N GLY A 75 -11.02 8.81 0.82
CA GLY A 75 -11.79 9.53 1.84
C GLY A 75 -11.19 9.42 3.25
N GLY A 76 -9.90 9.11 3.34
CA GLY A 76 -9.19 9.01 4.62
C GLY A 76 -9.31 7.68 5.33
N LYS A 77 -9.97 6.68 4.72
CA LYS A 77 -10.20 5.38 5.36
C LYS A 77 -9.92 4.22 4.42
N VAL A 78 -9.39 3.13 4.98
CA VAL A 78 -9.31 1.85 4.29
C VAL A 78 -9.96 0.78 5.16
N PHE A 79 -10.48 -0.28 4.51
CA PHE A 79 -11.16 -1.35 5.19
C PHE A 79 -10.19 -2.26 5.94
N ALA A 80 -9.02 -2.52 5.33
CA ALA A 80 -8.01 -3.39 5.93
C ALA A 80 -6.63 -3.01 5.39
N ILE A 81 -5.59 -3.29 6.18
CA ILE A 81 -4.20 -3.08 5.82
C ILE A 81 -3.43 -4.35 6.12
N GLY A 82 -2.64 -4.81 5.16
CA GLY A 82 -1.74 -5.94 5.35
C GLY A 82 -0.35 -5.62 4.84
N GLY A 83 0.65 -6.33 5.35
CA GLY A 83 2.02 -6.14 4.90
C GLY A 83 2.90 -7.28 5.35
N VAL A 84 4.00 -7.50 4.61
CA VAL A 84 4.98 -8.53 4.89
C VAL A 84 6.31 -7.86 5.21
N SER A 85 6.95 -8.27 6.32
CA SER A 85 8.26 -7.77 6.73
C SER A 85 8.29 -6.23 6.81
N LEU A 86 9.04 -5.56 5.93
CA LEU A 86 9.08 -4.09 5.87
C LEU A 86 7.68 -3.51 5.66
N GLY A 87 6.88 -4.12 4.78
CA GLY A 87 5.49 -3.70 4.58
C GLY A 87 4.66 -3.81 5.84
N GLY A 88 4.91 -4.83 6.66
CA GLY A 88 4.27 -4.99 7.96
C GLY A 88 4.64 -3.88 8.94
N GLN A 89 5.90 -3.46 8.94
CA GLN A 89 6.36 -2.35 9.76
C GLN A 89 5.69 -1.04 9.36
N ILE A 90 5.55 -0.80 8.05
CA ILE A 90 4.88 0.38 7.54
C ILE A 90 3.38 0.34 7.89
N ALA A 91 2.75 -0.82 7.81
CA ALA A 91 1.35 -0.98 8.21
C ALA A 91 1.15 -0.62 9.68
N MET A 92 2.05 -1.06 10.54
CA MET A 92 2.01 -0.73 11.97
C MET A 92 2.15 0.78 12.20
N GLU A 93 3.06 1.42 11.46
CA GLU A 93 3.25 2.86 11.54
C GLU A 93 2.00 3.62 11.09
N LEU A 94 1.35 3.16 10.01
CA LEU A 94 0.09 3.74 9.55
C LEU A 94 -1.00 3.70 10.63
N LEU A 95 -1.13 2.56 11.32
CA LEU A 95 -2.10 2.41 12.40
C LEU A 95 -1.78 3.37 13.56
N SER A 96 -0.51 3.58 13.84
CA SER A 96 -0.06 4.53 14.86
C SER A 96 -0.45 5.98 14.50
N LEU A 97 -0.33 6.34 13.22
CA LEU A 97 -0.66 7.70 12.75
C LEU A 97 -2.16 7.97 12.76
N ASP A 98 -2.97 6.94 12.62
CA ASP A 98 -4.43 7.06 12.55
C ASP A 98 -5.09 7.06 13.94
N SER A 99 -4.34 6.80 14.97
CA SER A 99 -4.86 6.85 16.35
C SER A 99 -4.70 8.27 16.95
#